data_2d524f8d2ee3936ad6e8e0bc8a6921d3
#
_entry.id   2d524f8d2ee3936ad6e8e0bc8a6921d3
#
_cell.length_a   1.000
_cell.length_b   1.000
_cell.length_c   1.000
_cell.angle_alpha   90.00
_cell.angle_beta   90.00
_cell.angle_gamma   90.00
#
_symmetry.space_group_name_H-M   'P 1'
#
loop_
_entity.id
_entity.type
_entity.pdbx_description
1 polymer ?
#
loop_
_entity_poly.entity_id
_entity_poly.type
_entity_poly.pdbx_seq_one_letter_code
_entity_poly.pdbx_strand_id
1 'polypeptide(L)'
;MIRYVDDVLSGKIVAGKKIRLACERYKRDLERSKSDDFPFYYDEKMARKACQFVQMLPLTDGGKFHLAEYQEWIVSELYGWRVKETGERRYTQGMVSMARKSGKTYLAASLAAIGLMMENKPAKNRQVLFVSNALKQAKLGYNMLSSSLRQVQKTSRLVRHRVKVQKERITDLPTDSFATALASDTNTLDGYAGTTIILDEYAAAKDRKVYDVLKSGQAQEPNSLLLIISTSGLDLNVPMYTEYKMLSDVLAGKKQADRYFIAIWELDDRKEVTKPKTWIKANPIFEIPAIKKRMQSKIQDDVDLGIAQDDLIPVLTKNFNMWLQAADDSYISVDDWDKTEIDTPDTTGRDVYIGVDMSKTNDLTAISWVVPIDGRFYVDSHSWVGTKYGLDRKIKLDGFNYRAGEKRGECTITTLESGVIDADDVFSYLVNLSNKNHWKPIICYDPYNFNDILTKIEKRMPSWDLRAVRQGSLTLNVPTREFRDNLFQKKIVHNDNQLLRYSMINARIKEDNNGWQLQKKDRNSNSRIDPAAALMNAYVFARSYFDDQEKSKTLNDFYSSPEFLQWKVVRLINEFV
;
A
#
# COMPACT_ATOMS: atom_id res chain seq x y z
N MET A 1 3.54 27.76 -19.45
CA MET A 1 3.37 27.33 -18.04
C MET A 1 1.97 26.71 -17.90
N ILE A 2 1.82 25.62 -17.17
CA ILE A 2 0.54 24.88 -17.12
C ILE A 2 -0.37 25.56 -16.09
N ARG A 3 -1.49 26.12 -16.56
CA ARG A 3 -2.44 26.88 -15.74
C ARG A 3 -2.95 26.09 -14.53
N TYR A 4 -3.28 24.81 -14.71
CA TYR A 4 -3.74 23.92 -13.63
C TYR A 4 -2.79 23.95 -12.42
N VAL A 5 -1.47 23.88 -12.66
CA VAL A 5 -0.47 23.90 -11.59
C VAL A 5 -0.51 25.22 -10.80
N ASP A 6 -0.60 26.35 -11.50
CA ASP A 6 -0.67 27.67 -10.86
C ASP A 6 -1.96 27.84 -10.05
N ASP A 7 -3.09 27.40 -10.59
CA ASP A 7 -4.40 27.49 -9.94
C ASP A 7 -4.51 26.55 -8.70
N VAL A 8 -3.84 25.37 -8.73
CA VAL A 8 -3.73 24.47 -7.56
C VAL A 8 -2.84 25.08 -6.47
N LEU A 9 -1.65 25.58 -6.84
CA LEU A 9 -0.69 26.11 -5.86
C LEU A 9 -1.16 27.41 -5.22
N SER A 10 -1.89 28.26 -5.96
CA SER A 10 -2.52 29.49 -5.43
C SER A 10 -3.78 29.21 -4.58
N GLY A 11 -4.29 27.96 -4.59
CA GLY A 11 -5.52 27.58 -3.88
C GLY A 11 -6.82 27.94 -4.60
N LYS A 12 -6.75 28.43 -5.85
CA LYS A 12 -7.91 28.70 -6.68
C LYS A 12 -8.66 27.41 -7.05
N ILE A 13 -7.91 26.31 -7.30
CA ILE A 13 -8.45 24.96 -7.39
C ILE A 13 -8.17 24.24 -6.07
N VAL A 14 -9.23 23.73 -5.43
CA VAL A 14 -9.12 22.91 -4.23
C VAL A 14 -8.58 21.53 -4.63
N ALA A 15 -7.39 21.19 -4.17
CA ALA A 15 -6.72 19.93 -4.48
C ALA A 15 -6.24 19.21 -3.21
N GLY A 16 -6.20 17.87 -3.26
CA GLY A 16 -5.64 17.05 -2.20
C GLY A 16 -4.11 17.20 -2.07
N LYS A 17 -3.58 16.81 -0.92
CA LYS A 17 -2.15 16.93 -0.59
C LYS A 17 -1.23 16.36 -1.68
N LYS A 18 -1.55 15.18 -2.22
CA LYS A 18 -0.71 14.52 -3.23
C LYS A 18 -0.66 15.27 -4.57
N ILE A 19 -1.78 15.86 -4.99
CA ILE A 19 -1.80 16.70 -6.21
C ILE A 19 -1.04 17.99 -5.98
N ARG A 20 -1.14 18.63 -4.81
CA ARG A 20 -0.33 19.82 -4.49
C ARG A 20 1.17 19.50 -4.55
N LEU A 21 1.60 18.40 -3.92
CA LEU A 21 2.99 17.95 -3.96
C LEU A 21 3.46 17.60 -5.40
N ALA A 22 2.59 17.04 -6.24
CA ALA A 22 2.90 16.78 -7.65
C ALA A 22 3.08 18.09 -8.43
N CYS A 23 2.23 19.12 -8.18
CA CYS A 23 2.38 20.44 -8.76
C CYS A 23 3.66 21.16 -8.27
N GLU A 24 4.00 21.04 -6.99
CA GLU A 24 5.25 21.56 -6.42
C GLU A 24 6.48 20.85 -7.06
N ARG A 25 6.40 19.52 -7.28
CA ARG A 25 7.43 18.77 -8.01
C ARG A 25 7.62 19.31 -9.41
N TYR A 26 6.54 19.57 -10.16
CA TYR A 26 6.63 20.16 -11.49
C TYR A 26 7.37 21.51 -11.46
N LYS A 27 7.02 22.41 -10.55
CA LYS A 27 7.70 23.72 -10.41
C LYS A 27 9.18 23.56 -10.07
N ARG A 28 9.50 22.72 -9.11
CA ARG A 28 10.88 22.42 -8.73
C ARG A 28 11.68 21.86 -9.90
N ASP A 29 11.10 20.95 -10.68
CA ASP A 29 11.77 20.31 -11.81
C ASP A 29 11.94 21.28 -12.99
N LEU A 30 11.02 22.24 -13.18
CA LEU A 30 11.23 23.35 -14.13
C LEU A 30 12.45 24.19 -13.75
N GLU A 31 12.64 24.51 -12.47
CA GLU A 31 13.84 25.22 -12.03
C GLU A 31 15.11 24.35 -12.20
N ARG A 32 15.06 23.09 -11.82
CA ARG A 32 16.17 22.13 -12.03
C ARG A 32 16.55 21.98 -13.50
N SER A 33 15.58 22.08 -14.42
CA SER A 33 15.82 21.92 -15.86
C SER A 33 16.76 22.96 -16.46
N LYS A 34 16.96 24.09 -15.76
CA LYS A 34 17.89 25.17 -16.14
C LYS A 34 19.36 24.79 -15.87
N SER A 35 19.61 23.81 -15.00
CA SER A 35 20.95 23.28 -14.68
C SER A 35 21.32 22.14 -15.62
N ASP A 36 22.60 22.08 -15.99
CA ASP A 36 23.15 20.99 -16.83
C ASP A 36 23.15 19.63 -16.10
N ASP A 37 23.25 19.62 -14.79
CA ASP A 37 23.21 18.40 -13.95
C ASP A 37 21.85 17.70 -13.97
N PHE A 38 20.79 18.40 -14.34
CA PHE A 38 19.45 17.80 -14.45
C PHE A 38 19.23 17.31 -15.89
N PRO A 39 19.09 16.00 -16.13
CA PRO A 39 19.13 15.43 -17.47
C PRO A 39 17.83 15.64 -18.28
N PHE A 40 16.87 16.43 -17.76
CA PHE A 40 15.59 16.63 -18.38
C PHE A 40 15.31 18.11 -18.65
N TYR A 41 14.53 18.36 -19.72
CA TYR A 41 14.01 19.69 -20.07
C TYR A 41 12.53 19.60 -20.43
N TYR A 42 11.83 20.74 -20.35
CA TYR A 42 10.42 20.81 -20.70
C TYR A 42 10.23 21.44 -22.08
N ASP A 43 9.67 20.65 -23.01
CA ASP A 43 9.32 21.07 -24.37
C ASP A 43 7.86 21.52 -24.41
N GLU A 44 7.63 22.83 -24.27
CA GLU A 44 6.30 23.40 -24.31
C GLU A 44 5.59 23.21 -25.67
N LYS A 45 6.36 23.20 -26.77
CA LYS A 45 5.80 23.00 -28.12
C LYS A 45 5.23 21.58 -28.25
N MET A 46 5.97 20.59 -27.76
CA MET A 46 5.52 19.19 -27.78
C MET A 46 4.32 18.98 -26.87
N ALA A 47 4.32 19.54 -25.66
CA ALA A 47 3.19 19.50 -24.75
C ALA A 47 1.91 20.08 -25.40
N ARG A 48 2.02 21.27 -25.97
CA ARG A 48 0.91 21.93 -26.68
C ARG A 48 0.43 21.11 -27.88
N LYS A 49 1.35 20.56 -28.68
CA LYS A 49 1.02 19.69 -29.81
C LYS A 49 0.24 18.46 -29.37
N ALA A 50 0.64 17.82 -28.29
CA ALA A 50 -0.06 16.65 -27.74
C ALA A 50 -1.49 17.00 -27.28
N CYS A 51 -1.66 18.11 -26.56
CA CYS A 51 -2.99 18.58 -26.15
C CYS A 51 -3.89 18.91 -27.35
N GLN A 52 -3.35 19.61 -28.34
CA GLN A 52 -4.09 19.91 -29.58
C GLN A 52 -4.50 18.64 -30.33
N PHE A 53 -3.60 17.66 -30.41
CA PHE A 53 -3.91 16.37 -31.06
C PHE A 53 -5.07 15.66 -30.34
N VAL A 54 -5.06 15.60 -29.01
CA VAL A 54 -6.13 14.97 -28.22
C VAL A 54 -7.47 15.69 -28.45
N GLN A 55 -7.47 17.03 -28.52
CA GLN A 55 -8.70 17.83 -28.75
C GLN A 55 -9.29 17.67 -30.16
N MET A 56 -8.51 17.13 -31.10
CA MET A 56 -9.04 16.76 -32.44
C MET A 56 -9.82 15.43 -32.44
N LEU A 57 -9.71 14.63 -31.37
CA LEU A 57 -10.46 13.39 -31.23
C LEU A 57 -11.87 13.70 -30.72
N PRO A 58 -12.93 13.37 -31.46
CA PRO A 58 -14.29 13.61 -30.99
C PRO A 58 -14.66 12.61 -29.88
N LEU A 59 -15.65 12.97 -29.09
CA LEU A 59 -16.33 12.04 -28.18
C LEU A 59 -16.98 10.90 -28.97
N THR A 60 -17.32 9.82 -28.29
CA THR A 60 -17.93 8.62 -28.88
C THR A 60 -19.28 8.89 -29.55
N ASP A 61 -19.99 9.91 -29.13
CA ASP A 61 -21.24 10.42 -29.72
C ASP A 61 -21.02 11.42 -30.87
N GLY A 62 -19.76 11.74 -31.17
CA GLY A 62 -19.38 12.72 -32.22
C GLY A 62 -19.27 14.16 -31.74
N GLY A 63 -19.54 14.44 -30.44
CA GLY A 63 -19.37 15.74 -29.83
C GLY A 63 -17.89 16.15 -29.78
N LYS A 64 -17.65 17.47 -29.75
CA LYS A 64 -16.28 18.00 -29.56
C LYS A 64 -15.77 17.67 -28.18
N PHE A 65 -14.52 17.22 -28.10
CA PHE A 65 -13.85 17.00 -26.85
C PHE A 65 -13.00 18.25 -26.50
N HIS A 66 -13.14 18.68 -25.25
CA HIS A 66 -12.29 19.73 -24.66
C HIS A 66 -11.62 19.12 -23.44
N LEU A 67 -10.29 19.18 -23.39
CA LEU A 67 -9.53 18.79 -22.22
C LEU A 67 -9.93 19.70 -21.03
N ALA A 68 -10.28 19.09 -19.91
CA ALA A 68 -10.32 19.79 -18.63
C ALA A 68 -8.88 20.13 -18.20
N GLU A 69 -8.70 21.15 -17.36
CA GLU A 69 -7.36 21.65 -16.98
C GLU A 69 -6.48 20.55 -16.36
N TYR A 70 -7.06 19.65 -15.54
CA TYR A 70 -6.32 18.51 -14.99
C TYR A 70 -5.90 17.48 -16.07
N GLN A 71 -6.68 17.29 -17.11
CA GLN A 71 -6.34 16.41 -18.23
C GLN A 71 -5.24 17.04 -19.10
N GLU A 72 -5.33 18.33 -19.35
CA GLU A 72 -4.30 19.09 -20.05
C GLU A 72 -2.96 19.03 -19.31
N TRP A 73 -2.99 19.13 -17.97
CA TRP A 73 -1.81 18.94 -17.14
C TRP A 73 -1.19 17.54 -17.32
N ILE A 74 -2.00 16.46 -17.23
CA ILE A 74 -1.50 15.10 -17.41
C ILE A 74 -0.84 14.91 -18.78
N VAL A 75 -1.52 15.33 -19.85
CA VAL A 75 -1.00 15.23 -21.22
C VAL A 75 0.29 16.04 -21.37
N SER A 76 0.29 17.26 -20.86
CA SER A 76 1.44 18.18 -20.94
C SER A 76 2.66 17.63 -20.18
N GLU A 77 2.47 17.05 -18.98
CA GLU A 77 3.54 16.42 -18.21
C GLU A 77 4.14 15.21 -18.96
N LEU A 78 3.29 14.28 -19.39
CA LEU A 78 3.72 13.04 -20.03
C LEU A 78 4.44 13.29 -21.37
N TYR A 79 4.07 14.32 -22.11
CA TYR A 79 4.61 14.58 -23.46
C TYR A 79 5.53 15.79 -23.55
N GLY A 80 5.52 16.70 -22.57
CA GLY A 80 6.39 17.87 -22.55
C GLY A 80 7.78 17.59 -21.99
N TRP A 81 7.90 16.77 -20.96
CA TRP A 81 9.20 16.45 -20.38
C TRP A 81 10.03 15.52 -21.25
N ARG A 82 11.28 15.93 -21.56
CA ARG A 82 12.20 15.21 -22.44
C ARG A 82 13.57 15.05 -21.81
N VAL A 83 14.29 14.00 -22.23
CA VAL A 83 15.71 13.77 -21.90
C VAL A 83 16.56 14.68 -22.77
N LYS A 84 17.49 15.45 -22.20
CA LYS A 84 18.33 16.42 -22.91
C LYS A 84 19.17 15.75 -24.01
N GLU A 85 19.74 14.60 -23.73
CA GLU A 85 20.65 13.88 -24.64
C GLU A 85 19.91 13.26 -25.83
N THR A 86 18.77 12.59 -25.59
CA THR A 86 18.12 11.75 -26.62
C THR A 86 16.84 12.36 -27.20
N GLY A 87 16.30 13.38 -26.55
CA GLY A 87 14.97 13.94 -26.87
C GLY A 87 13.81 12.99 -26.61
N GLU A 88 14.06 11.85 -25.97
CA GLU A 88 13.03 10.89 -25.59
C GLU A 88 12.22 11.39 -24.42
N ARG A 89 11.09 10.73 -24.16
CA ARG A 89 10.22 11.03 -23.01
C ARG A 89 10.96 10.82 -21.69
N ARG A 90 10.82 11.77 -20.77
CA ARG A 90 11.32 11.61 -19.40
C ARG A 90 10.58 10.50 -18.66
N TYR A 91 9.25 10.55 -18.69
CA TYR A 91 8.42 9.61 -17.94
C TYR A 91 8.21 8.31 -18.71
N THR A 92 8.87 7.26 -18.26
CA THR A 92 8.69 5.91 -18.78
C THR A 92 7.64 5.11 -18.02
N GLN A 93 7.28 5.57 -16.85
CA GLN A 93 6.26 5.00 -15.99
C GLN A 93 5.35 6.11 -15.45
N GLY A 94 4.12 5.76 -15.10
CA GLY A 94 3.22 6.70 -14.45
C GLY A 94 2.06 6.03 -13.75
N MET A 95 1.51 6.74 -12.75
CA MET A 95 0.26 6.39 -12.09
C MET A 95 -0.69 7.57 -12.12
N VAL A 96 -1.89 7.33 -12.65
CA VAL A 96 -3.03 8.23 -12.61
C VAL A 96 -4.13 7.56 -11.81
N SER A 97 -4.35 7.99 -10.58
CA SER A 97 -5.37 7.44 -9.70
C SER A 97 -6.39 8.51 -9.33
N MET A 98 -7.67 8.24 -9.54
CA MET A 98 -8.77 9.15 -9.22
C MET A 98 -10.08 8.37 -9.09
N ALA A 99 -11.09 8.99 -8.48
CA ALA A 99 -12.41 8.40 -8.28
C ALA A 99 -13.05 7.89 -9.57
N ARG A 100 -14.01 6.99 -9.45
CA ARG A 100 -14.79 6.49 -10.60
C ARG A 100 -15.51 7.62 -11.32
N LYS A 101 -15.74 7.44 -12.64
CA LYS A 101 -16.42 8.41 -13.50
C LYS A 101 -15.69 9.75 -13.72
N SER A 102 -14.44 9.87 -13.32
CA SER A 102 -13.59 11.07 -13.55
C SER A 102 -12.88 11.07 -14.91
N GLY A 103 -13.43 10.46 -15.95
CA GLY A 103 -12.91 10.56 -17.32
C GLY A 103 -11.67 9.73 -17.65
N LYS A 104 -11.24 8.80 -16.76
CA LYS A 104 -10.01 7.97 -16.92
C LYS A 104 -9.92 7.24 -18.25
N THR A 105 -10.98 6.55 -18.64
CA THR A 105 -11.01 5.70 -19.84
C THR A 105 -10.87 6.52 -21.14
N TYR A 106 -11.46 7.72 -21.18
CA TYR A 106 -11.30 8.60 -22.33
C TYR A 106 -9.89 9.17 -22.42
N LEU A 107 -9.33 9.57 -21.28
CA LEU A 107 -7.92 10.00 -21.19
C LEU A 107 -6.99 8.87 -21.67
N ALA A 108 -7.20 7.63 -21.22
CA ALA A 108 -6.45 6.46 -21.67
C ALA A 108 -6.50 6.26 -23.19
N ALA A 109 -7.70 6.35 -23.77
CA ALA A 109 -7.90 6.26 -25.23
C ALA A 109 -7.16 7.40 -25.98
N SER A 110 -7.18 8.60 -25.42
CA SER A 110 -6.48 9.77 -25.98
C SER A 110 -4.96 9.61 -25.96
N LEU A 111 -4.40 9.13 -24.85
CA LEU A 111 -2.96 8.84 -24.74
C LEU A 111 -2.55 7.71 -25.68
N ALA A 112 -3.37 6.69 -25.83
CA ALA A 112 -3.16 5.60 -26.80
C ALA A 112 -3.18 6.11 -28.24
N ALA A 113 -4.03 7.07 -28.57
CA ALA A 113 -4.05 7.71 -29.89
C ALA A 113 -2.75 8.47 -30.18
N ILE A 114 -2.19 9.17 -29.16
CA ILE A 114 -0.88 9.83 -29.29
C ILE A 114 0.21 8.79 -29.58
N GLY A 115 0.27 7.70 -28.79
CA GLY A 115 1.25 6.62 -28.99
C GLY A 115 1.14 5.95 -30.36
N LEU A 116 -0.09 5.80 -30.89
CA LEU A 116 -0.33 5.18 -32.18
C LEU A 116 0.03 6.09 -33.38
N MET A 117 -0.34 7.37 -33.33
CA MET A 117 -0.36 8.21 -34.51
C MET A 117 0.56 9.43 -34.48
N MET A 118 0.90 9.94 -33.28
CA MET A 118 1.68 11.17 -33.12
C MET A 118 3.15 10.91 -32.79
N GLU A 119 3.44 9.86 -32.02
CA GLU A 119 4.80 9.46 -31.68
C GLU A 119 5.58 9.01 -32.91
N ASN A 120 6.90 9.24 -32.90
CA ASN A 120 7.80 8.94 -34.01
C ASN A 120 9.03 8.09 -33.61
N LYS A 121 9.10 7.68 -32.34
CA LYS A 121 10.13 6.78 -31.81
C LYS A 121 9.44 5.61 -31.09
N PRO A 122 9.68 4.37 -31.55
CA PRO A 122 10.29 3.98 -32.82
C PRO A 122 9.47 4.48 -34.03
N ALA A 123 10.11 4.66 -35.17
CA ALA A 123 9.45 5.21 -36.36
C ALA A 123 8.32 4.31 -36.89
N LYS A 124 8.45 3.00 -36.71
CA LYS A 124 7.49 1.97 -37.16
C LYS A 124 7.25 0.94 -36.05
N ASN A 125 6.22 0.12 -36.24
CA ASN A 125 5.89 -1.05 -35.43
C ASN A 125 5.63 -0.71 -33.93
N ARG A 126 5.16 0.50 -33.63
CA ARG A 126 4.76 0.85 -32.26
C ARG A 126 3.57 0.01 -31.81
N GLN A 127 3.66 -0.54 -30.63
CA GLN A 127 2.60 -1.35 -30.03
C GLN A 127 1.94 -0.56 -28.89
N VAL A 128 0.66 -0.30 -29.06
CA VAL A 128 -0.16 0.38 -28.04
C VAL A 128 -1.11 -0.64 -27.41
N LEU A 129 -0.92 -0.90 -26.12
CA LEU A 129 -1.60 -2.00 -25.44
C LEU A 129 -2.55 -1.46 -24.39
N PHE A 130 -3.81 -1.87 -24.43
CA PHE A 130 -4.76 -1.73 -23.33
C PHE A 130 -4.77 -3.04 -22.57
N VAL A 131 -4.34 -3.04 -21.31
CA VAL A 131 -4.22 -4.24 -20.48
C VAL A 131 -5.07 -4.09 -19.24
N SER A 132 -5.83 -5.12 -18.89
CA SER A 132 -6.60 -5.18 -17.65
C SER A 132 -6.79 -6.63 -17.21
N ASN A 133 -7.18 -6.86 -15.95
CA ASN A 133 -7.44 -8.19 -15.41
C ASN A 133 -8.49 -8.99 -16.21
N ALA A 134 -9.44 -8.31 -16.83
CA ALA A 134 -10.42 -8.92 -17.73
C ALA A 134 -10.38 -8.27 -19.10
N LEU A 135 -10.38 -9.07 -20.18
CA LEU A 135 -10.39 -8.57 -21.55
C LEU A 135 -11.56 -7.60 -21.82
N LYS A 136 -12.73 -7.85 -21.24
CA LYS A 136 -13.90 -6.97 -21.36
C LYS A 136 -13.59 -5.55 -20.85
N GLN A 137 -12.80 -5.44 -19.79
CA GLN A 137 -12.40 -4.17 -19.21
C GLN A 137 -11.35 -3.46 -20.09
N ALA A 138 -10.30 -4.18 -20.52
CA ALA A 138 -9.31 -3.67 -21.47
C ALA A 138 -9.95 -3.13 -22.75
N LYS A 139 -10.99 -3.80 -23.24
CA LYS A 139 -11.76 -3.37 -24.42
C LYS A 139 -12.51 -2.06 -24.24
N LEU A 140 -12.75 -1.56 -23.05
CA LEU A 140 -13.43 -0.27 -22.86
C LEU A 140 -12.61 0.89 -23.45
N GLY A 141 -11.33 0.98 -23.11
CA GLY A 141 -10.42 1.99 -23.68
C GLY A 141 -10.20 1.80 -25.18
N TYR A 142 -10.00 0.58 -25.62
CA TYR A 142 -9.87 0.23 -27.02
C TYR A 142 -11.11 0.63 -27.84
N ASN A 143 -12.30 0.29 -27.39
CA ASN A 143 -13.55 0.61 -28.07
C ASN A 143 -13.79 2.13 -28.13
N MET A 144 -13.39 2.86 -27.09
CA MET A 144 -13.47 4.31 -27.05
C MET A 144 -12.55 4.94 -28.11
N LEU A 145 -11.29 4.49 -28.22
CA LEU A 145 -10.36 4.89 -29.28
C LEU A 145 -10.92 4.54 -30.68
N SER A 146 -11.39 3.30 -30.84
CA SER A 146 -11.99 2.83 -32.09
C SER A 146 -13.18 3.70 -32.53
N SER A 147 -14.08 4.02 -31.59
CA SER A 147 -15.24 4.86 -31.87
C SER A 147 -14.84 6.29 -32.26
N SER A 148 -13.94 6.92 -31.52
CA SER A 148 -13.43 8.25 -31.86
C SER A 148 -12.76 8.29 -33.24
N LEU A 149 -11.91 7.31 -33.55
CA LEU A 149 -11.25 7.25 -34.87
C LEU A 149 -12.25 7.01 -36.00
N ARG A 150 -13.27 6.18 -35.81
CA ARG A 150 -14.36 6.02 -36.81
C ARG A 150 -15.12 7.30 -37.06
N GLN A 151 -15.32 8.14 -36.05
CA GLN A 151 -15.93 9.47 -36.23
C GLN A 151 -15.00 10.40 -37.02
N VAL A 152 -13.69 10.43 -36.72
CA VAL A 152 -12.72 11.22 -37.49
C VAL A 152 -12.68 10.74 -38.97
N GLN A 153 -12.76 9.43 -39.21
CA GLN A 153 -12.77 8.86 -40.58
C GLN A 153 -13.97 9.36 -41.43
N LYS A 154 -15.10 9.72 -40.82
CA LYS A 154 -16.24 10.28 -41.54
C LYS A 154 -15.93 11.64 -42.15
N THR A 155 -15.10 12.45 -41.47
CA THR A 155 -14.81 13.84 -41.84
C THR A 155 -13.42 14.03 -42.46
N SER A 156 -12.45 13.17 -42.15
CA SER A 156 -11.08 13.27 -42.64
C SER A 156 -10.72 12.15 -43.62
N ARG A 157 -10.54 12.51 -44.89
CA ARG A 157 -10.04 11.59 -45.94
C ARG A 157 -8.64 11.04 -45.60
N LEU A 158 -7.77 11.89 -45.03
CA LEU A 158 -6.44 11.49 -44.60
C LEU A 158 -6.48 10.35 -43.59
N VAL A 159 -7.25 10.52 -42.51
CA VAL A 159 -7.36 9.49 -41.44
C VAL A 159 -8.04 8.24 -41.94
N ARG A 160 -8.98 8.34 -42.89
CA ARG A 160 -9.64 7.19 -43.53
C ARG A 160 -8.64 6.31 -44.30
N HIS A 161 -7.69 6.89 -44.96
CA HIS A 161 -6.66 6.14 -45.70
C HIS A 161 -5.47 5.72 -44.81
N ARG A 162 -5.21 6.45 -43.74
CA ARG A 162 -4.10 6.19 -42.84
C ARG A 162 -4.39 5.11 -41.82
N VAL A 163 -5.61 5.08 -41.25
CA VAL A 163 -5.91 4.22 -40.09
C VAL A 163 -6.91 3.15 -40.48
N LYS A 164 -6.59 1.88 -40.22
CA LYS A 164 -7.51 0.75 -40.37
C LYS A 164 -8.05 0.35 -39.01
N VAL A 165 -9.37 0.53 -38.79
CA VAL A 165 -10.05 0.22 -37.53
C VAL A 165 -10.79 -1.10 -37.65
N GLN A 166 -10.32 -2.16 -37.00
CA GLN A 166 -10.92 -3.50 -36.93
C GLN A 166 -11.47 -3.79 -35.53
N LYS A 167 -12.02 -4.97 -35.31
CA LYS A 167 -12.63 -5.37 -34.03
C LYS A 167 -11.60 -5.59 -32.92
N GLU A 168 -10.42 -6.13 -33.28
CA GLU A 168 -9.38 -6.54 -32.32
C GLU A 168 -8.09 -5.72 -32.48
N ARG A 169 -7.94 -4.99 -33.58
CA ARG A 169 -6.72 -4.25 -33.91
C ARG A 169 -7.03 -2.95 -34.63
N ILE A 170 -6.40 -1.86 -34.22
CA ILE A 170 -6.36 -0.59 -34.93
C ILE A 170 -4.94 -0.43 -35.45
N THR A 171 -4.78 -0.22 -36.76
CA THR A 171 -3.45 -0.13 -37.42
C THR A 171 -3.28 1.25 -38.05
N ASP A 172 -2.15 1.91 -37.76
CA ASP A 172 -1.64 3.07 -38.49
C ASP A 172 -0.82 2.55 -39.69
N LEU A 173 -1.41 2.47 -40.88
CA LEU A 173 -0.90 1.81 -42.05
C LEU A 173 0.50 2.30 -42.48
N PRO A 174 0.84 3.62 -42.49
CA PRO A 174 2.15 4.10 -42.92
C PRO A 174 3.31 3.61 -42.03
N THR A 175 3.03 3.32 -40.75
CA THR A 175 4.06 2.95 -39.76
C THR A 175 3.96 1.50 -39.33
N ASP A 176 2.93 0.78 -39.74
CA ASP A 176 2.56 -0.56 -39.27
C ASP A 176 2.44 -0.64 -37.73
N SER A 177 2.17 0.52 -37.09
CA SER A 177 1.94 0.60 -35.66
C SER A 177 0.50 0.20 -35.34
N PHE A 178 0.28 -0.42 -34.18
CA PHE A 178 -1.06 -0.89 -33.86
C PHE A 178 -1.45 -0.69 -32.40
N ALA A 179 -2.77 -0.65 -32.17
CA ALA A 179 -3.38 -0.72 -30.85
C ALA A 179 -4.25 -1.97 -30.70
N THR A 180 -4.18 -2.62 -29.54
CA THR A 180 -4.98 -3.80 -29.20
C THR A 180 -5.31 -3.86 -27.73
N ALA A 181 -6.32 -4.66 -27.34
CA ALA A 181 -6.71 -4.91 -25.95
C ALA A 181 -6.35 -6.34 -25.56
N LEU A 182 -5.73 -6.51 -24.38
CA LEU A 182 -5.24 -7.79 -23.88
C LEU A 182 -5.72 -8.03 -22.45
N ALA A 183 -6.02 -9.29 -22.13
CA ALA A 183 -6.20 -9.71 -20.76
C ALA A 183 -4.83 -9.88 -20.07
N SER A 184 -4.81 -9.80 -18.75
CA SER A 184 -3.60 -9.98 -17.93
C SER A 184 -3.17 -11.45 -17.81
N ASP A 185 -3.19 -12.20 -18.91
CA ASP A 185 -2.59 -13.53 -18.98
C ASP A 185 -1.12 -13.38 -19.38
N THR A 186 -0.22 -13.69 -18.44
CA THR A 186 1.22 -13.51 -18.63
C THR A 186 1.77 -14.27 -19.83
N ASN A 187 1.23 -15.47 -20.14
CA ASN A 187 1.69 -16.25 -21.29
C ASN A 187 1.37 -15.57 -22.62
N THR A 188 0.29 -14.79 -22.68
CA THR A 188 -0.09 -14.02 -23.86
C THR A 188 0.69 -12.72 -23.98
N LEU A 189 1.16 -12.16 -22.85
CA LEU A 189 1.83 -10.86 -22.80
C LEU A 189 3.32 -10.92 -23.15
N ASP A 190 3.98 -12.06 -22.95
CA ASP A 190 5.43 -12.23 -23.18
C ASP A 190 5.90 -11.94 -24.62
N GLY A 191 4.99 -11.97 -25.58
CA GLY A 191 5.32 -11.66 -26.99
C GLY A 191 5.21 -10.19 -27.39
N TYR A 192 4.82 -9.30 -26.45
CA TYR A 192 4.58 -7.89 -26.76
C TYR A 192 5.68 -6.97 -26.22
N ALA A 193 6.19 -6.08 -27.09
CA ALA A 193 7.09 -4.97 -26.76
C ALA A 193 6.31 -3.64 -26.83
N GLY A 194 5.44 -3.43 -25.84
CA GLY A 194 4.52 -2.29 -25.83
C GLY A 194 5.23 -0.94 -25.69
N THR A 195 5.18 -0.09 -26.72
CA THR A 195 5.72 1.28 -26.63
C THR A 195 4.85 2.20 -25.80
N THR A 196 3.54 1.98 -25.80
CA THR A 196 2.59 2.66 -24.91
C THR A 196 1.65 1.62 -24.31
N ILE A 197 1.72 1.43 -23.02
CA ILE A 197 0.92 0.47 -22.28
C ILE A 197 0.02 1.21 -21.30
N ILE A 198 -1.28 0.98 -21.40
CA ILE A 198 -2.28 1.45 -20.43
C ILE A 198 -2.71 0.24 -19.61
N LEU A 199 -2.30 0.21 -18.36
CA LEU A 199 -2.66 -0.81 -17.39
C LEU A 199 -3.86 -0.31 -16.55
N ASP A 200 -5.05 -0.79 -16.86
CA ASP A 200 -6.30 -0.37 -16.22
C ASP A 200 -6.70 -1.33 -15.08
N GLU A 201 -7.33 -0.78 -14.06
CA GLU A 201 -7.83 -1.51 -12.87
C GLU A 201 -6.75 -2.34 -12.13
N TYR A 202 -5.52 -1.85 -12.08
CA TYR A 202 -4.41 -2.53 -11.42
C TYR A 202 -4.64 -2.77 -9.91
N ALA A 203 -5.55 -2.02 -9.28
CA ALA A 203 -5.96 -2.24 -7.88
C ALA A 203 -6.59 -3.62 -7.63
N ALA A 204 -7.07 -4.31 -8.69
CA ALA A 204 -7.60 -5.66 -8.59
C ALA A 204 -6.57 -6.76 -8.87
N ALA A 205 -5.33 -6.41 -9.23
CA ALA A 205 -4.25 -7.37 -9.47
C ALA A 205 -3.75 -7.97 -8.14
N LYS A 206 -3.67 -9.30 -8.07
CA LYS A 206 -3.23 -10.00 -6.86
C LYS A 206 -1.71 -10.12 -6.73
N ASP A 207 -1.00 -10.03 -7.85
CA ASP A 207 0.46 -10.11 -7.89
C ASP A 207 1.04 -9.13 -8.92
N ARG A 208 2.36 -8.97 -8.91
CA ARG A 208 3.08 -8.03 -9.75
C ARG A 208 3.44 -8.59 -11.14
N LYS A 209 3.18 -9.85 -11.41
CA LYS A 209 3.69 -10.56 -12.60
C LYS A 209 3.35 -9.84 -13.90
N VAL A 210 2.11 -9.43 -14.06
CA VAL A 210 1.65 -8.70 -15.26
C VAL A 210 2.44 -7.39 -15.47
N TYR A 211 2.61 -6.62 -14.41
CA TYR A 211 3.38 -5.38 -14.46
C TYR A 211 4.85 -5.65 -14.83
N ASP A 212 5.47 -6.67 -14.24
CA ASP A 212 6.88 -7.00 -14.45
C ASP A 212 7.11 -7.53 -15.87
N VAL A 213 6.22 -8.35 -16.42
CA VAL A 213 6.27 -8.82 -17.82
C VAL A 213 6.14 -7.64 -18.78
N LEU A 214 5.16 -6.78 -18.60
CA LEU A 214 4.96 -5.61 -19.46
C LEU A 214 6.15 -4.65 -19.39
N LYS A 215 6.72 -4.42 -18.21
CA LYS A 215 7.89 -3.57 -18.03
C LYS A 215 9.15 -4.18 -18.66
N SER A 216 9.35 -5.48 -18.51
CA SER A 216 10.50 -6.17 -19.13
C SER A 216 10.43 -6.14 -20.66
N GLY A 217 9.23 -6.29 -21.25
CA GLY A 217 8.99 -6.16 -22.67
C GLY A 217 9.33 -4.76 -23.23
N GLN A 218 9.37 -3.74 -22.38
CA GLN A 218 9.76 -2.37 -22.76
C GLN A 218 11.27 -2.08 -22.68
N ALA A 219 12.09 -3.03 -22.25
CA ALA A 219 13.50 -2.78 -21.90
C ALA A 219 14.32 -2.19 -23.07
N GLN A 220 13.99 -2.55 -24.31
CA GLN A 220 14.66 -2.07 -25.52
C GLN A 220 13.83 -1.05 -26.32
N GLU A 221 12.63 -0.72 -25.85
CA GLU A 221 11.74 0.18 -26.57
C GLU A 221 12.07 1.65 -26.26
N PRO A 222 12.54 2.42 -27.26
CA PRO A 222 12.77 3.83 -27.06
C PRO A 222 11.44 4.55 -26.84
N ASN A 223 11.45 5.58 -26.01
CA ASN A 223 10.30 6.43 -25.76
C ASN A 223 9.08 5.69 -25.18
N SER A 224 9.31 4.59 -24.44
CA SER A 224 8.26 3.75 -23.85
C SER A 224 7.49 4.46 -22.72
N LEU A 225 6.22 4.06 -22.53
CA LEU A 225 5.38 4.49 -21.42
C LEU A 225 4.55 3.31 -20.91
N LEU A 226 4.67 2.98 -19.64
CA LEU A 226 3.73 2.14 -18.90
C LEU A 226 2.95 3.01 -17.93
N LEU A 227 1.66 3.20 -18.18
CA LEU A 227 0.79 4.05 -17.39
C LEU A 227 -0.27 3.22 -16.67
N ILE A 228 -0.23 3.22 -15.34
CA ILE A 228 -1.30 2.68 -14.50
C ILE A 228 -2.41 3.72 -14.43
N ILE A 229 -3.63 3.32 -14.79
CA ILE A 229 -4.83 4.13 -14.62
C ILE A 229 -5.83 3.34 -13.77
N SER A 230 -6.11 3.79 -12.55
CA SER A 230 -6.95 3.02 -11.64
C SER A 230 -7.72 3.90 -10.67
N THR A 231 -8.64 3.29 -9.96
CA THR A 231 -9.20 3.77 -8.69
C THR A 231 -8.57 2.95 -7.56
N SER A 232 -8.54 3.47 -6.35
CA SER A 232 -8.13 2.71 -5.16
C SER A 232 -8.95 1.43 -4.96
N GLY A 233 -8.46 0.53 -4.13
CA GLY A 233 -9.07 -0.75 -3.82
C GLY A 233 -9.41 -0.90 -2.33
N LEU A 234 -9.97 -2.07 -2.01
CA LEU A 234 -10.35 -2.49 -0.65
C LEU A 234 -9.37 -3.53 -0.07
N ASP A 235 -8.34 -3.90 -0.82
CA ASP A 235 -7.30 -4.82 -0.38
C ASP A 235 -5.96 -4.08 -0.39
N LEU A 236 -5.37 -3.94 0.80
CA LEU A 236 -4.10 -3.25 0.99
C LEU A 236 -2.88 -4.17 0.77
N ASN A 237 -3.11 -5.45 0.48
CA ASN A 237 -2.05 -6.41 0.18
C ASN A 237 -1.80 -6.58 -1.32
N VAL A 238 -2.35 -5.69 -2.15
CA VAL A 238 -2.17 -5.71 -3.59
C VAL A 238 -0.93 -4.91 -4.04
N PRO A 239 -0.31 -5.28 -5.16
CA PRO A 239 0.87 -4.58 -5.68
C PRO A 239 0.65 -3.08 -5.91
N MET A 240 -0.55 -2.69 -6.35
CA MET A 240 -0.86 -1.28 -6.57
C MET A 240 -0.81 -0.46 -5.28
N TYR A 241 -1.18 -1.02 -4.13
CA TYR A 241 -1.06 -0.30 -2.86
C TYR A 241 0.39 -0.10 -2.45
N THR A 242 1.25 -1.10 -2.67
CA THR A 242 2.71 -0.97 -2.47
C THR A 242 3.29 0.12 -3.36
N GLU A 243 2.89 0.16 -4.63
CA GLU A 243 3.29 1.22 -5.58
C GLU A 243 2.79 2.59 -5.12
N TYR A 244 1.53 2.71 -4.69
CA TYR A 244 0.93 3.93 -4.15
C TYR A 244 1.69 4.47 -2.92
N LYS A 245 2.09 3.61 -1.97
CA LYS A 245 2.91 4.00 -0.81
C LYS A 245 4.27 4.55 -1.27
N MET A 246 4.97 3.81 -2.12
CA MET A 246 6.26 4.22 -2.67
C MET A 246 6.17 5.58 -3.39
N LEU A 247 5.16 5.77 -4.22
CA LEU A 247 4.96 7.03 -4.95
C LEU A 247 4.54 8.18 -4.04
N SER A 248 3.82 7.90 -2.95
CA SER A 248 3.52 8.89 -1.91
C SER A 248 4.80 9.36 -1.21
N ASP A 249 5.75 8.46 -0.95
CA ASP A 249 7.07 8.81 -0.40
C ASP A 249 7.90 9.64 -1.39
N VAL A 250 7.80 9.35 -2.70
CA VAL A 250 8.46 10.16 -3.75
C VAL A 250 7.89 11.59 -3.76
N LEU A 251 6.58 11.75 -3.68
CA LEU A 251 5.95 13.08 -3.60
C LEU A 251 6.35 13.83 -2.32
N ALA A 252 6.48 13.12 -1.20
CA ALA A 252 6.93 13.68 0.08
C ALA A 252 8.45 13.98 0.12
N GLY A 253 9.21 13.66 -0.93
CA GLY A 253 10.67 13.88 -0.99
C GLY A 253 11.52 12.86 -0.24
N LYS A 254 10.92 11.79 0.30
CA LYS A 254 11.63 10.72 1.01
C LYS A 254 12.35 9.74 0.07
N LYS A 255 11.87 9.60 -1.16
CA LYS A 255 12.42 8.73 -2.20
C LYS A 255 12.55 9.46 -3.53
N GLN A 256 13.38 8.94 -4.44
CA GLN A 256 13.57 9.53 -5.77
C GLN A 256 13.07 8.58 -6.86
N ALA A 257 12.28 9.11 -7.80
CA ALA A 257 11.84 8.42 -9.01
C ALA A 257 11.57 9.44 -10.13
N ASP A 258 12.64 10.03 -10.67
CA ASP A 258 12.57 11.14 -11.64
C ASP A 258 11.88 10.76 -12.96
N ARG A 259 11.85 9.47 -13.31
CA ARG A 259 11.21 8.95 -14.52
C ARG A 259 9.80 8.42 -14.31
N TYR A 260 9.21 8.64 -13.12
CA TYR A 260 7.86 8.20 -12.80
C TYR A 260 6.91 9.41 -12.70
N PHE A 261 5.86 9.45 -13.53
CA PHE A 261 4.77 10.43 -13.43
C PHE A 261 3.78 10.04 -12.34
N ILE A 262 3.38 10.97 -11.48
CA ILE A 262 2.51 10.70 -10.33
C ILE A 262 1.38 11.71 -10.28
N ALA A 263 0.13 11.22 -10.38
CA ALA A 263 -1.07 12.04 -10.26
C ALA A 263 -2.15 11.26 -9.50
N ILE A 264 -2.32 11.59 -8.21
CA ILE A 264 -3.23 10.87 -7.30
C ILE A 264 -4.22 11.86 -6.70
N TRP A 265 -5.48 11.76 -7.12
CA TRP A 265 -6.62 12.50 -6.60
C TRP A 265 -7.38 11.66 -5.60
N GLU A 266 -7.41 12.09 -4.35
CA GLU A 266 -8.12 11.46 -3.25
C GLU A 266 -8.53 12.49 -2.20
N LEU A 267 -9.42 12.16 -1.27
CA LEU A 267 -9.61 12.96 -0.06
C LEU A 267 -8.39 12.84 0.84
N ASP A 268 -8.07 13.89 1.58
CA ASP A 268 -6.95 13.88 2.52
C ASP A 268 -7.34 13.25 3.88
N ASP A 269 -8.63 13.30 4.24
CA ASP A 269 -9.18 12.75 5.50
C ASP A 269 -10.57 12.17 5.25
N ARG A 270 -10.90 11.05 5.92
CA ARG A 270 -12.24 10.42 5.89
C ARG A 270 -13.36 11.37 6.29
N LYS A 271 -13.10 12.31 7.21
CA LYS A 271 -14.06 13.34 7.67
C LYS A 271 -14.48 14.31 6.56
N GLU A 272 -13.76 14.34 5.44
CA GLU A 272 -14.13 15.18 4.29
C GLU A 272 -15.29 14.60 3.48
N VAL A 273 -15.68 13.34 3.72
CA VAL A 273 -16.82 12.67 3.05
C VAL A 273 -18.12 13.44 3.21
N THR A 274 -18.32 14.12 4.34
CA THR A 274 -19.51 14.95 4.61
C THR A 274 -19.35 16.42 4.16
N LYS A 275 -18.26 16.76 3.44
CA LYS A 275 -17.95 18.12 3.02
C LYS A 275 -17.94 18.23 1.48
N PRO A 276 -19.07 18.47 0.79
CA PRO A 276 -19.15 18.45 -0.67
C PRO A 276 -18.16 19.40 -1.39
N LYS A 277 -17.71 20.47 -0.72
CA LYS A 277 -16.70 21.39 -1.27
C LYS A 277 -15.32 20.75 -1.46
N THR A 278 -14.99 19.70 -0.70
CA THR A 278 -13.70 19.00 -0.77
C THR A 278 -13.70 17.84 -1.77
N TRP A 279 -14.86 17.40 -2.27
CA TRP A 279 -14.97 16.23 -3.13
C TRP A 279 -14.25 16.35 -4.47
N ILE A 280 -13.98 17.56 -4.91
CA ILE A 280 -13.14 17.84 -6.09
C ILE A 280 -11.71 17.30 -5.92
N LYS A 281 -11.22 17.16 -4.67
CA LYS A 281 -9.90 16.56 -4.39
C LYS A 281 -9.77 15.14 -4.97
N ALA A 282 -10.86 14.38 -5.00
CA ALA A 282 -10.91 13.03 -5.55
C ALA A 282 -11.53 12.97 -6.96
N ASN A 283 -12.32 13.98 -7.31
CA ASN A 283 -13.11 14.04 -8.53
C ASN A 283 -12.72 15.27 -9.38
N PRO A 284 -11.54 15.27 -10.03
CA PRO A 284 -11.08 16.46 -10.78
C PRO A 284 -12.02 16.84 -11.93
N ILE A 285 -12.83 15.92 -12.43
CA ILE A 285 -13.87 16.18 -13.43
C ILE A 285 -14.91 17.25 -13.00
N PHE A 286 -14.96 17.58 -11.70
CA PHE A 286 -15.80 18.67 -11.17
C PHE A 286 -15.37 20.05 -11.62
N GLU A 287 -14.24 20.18 -12.30
CA GLU A 287 -13.90 21.39 -13.07
C GLU A 287 -14.94 21.71 -14.14
N ILE A 288 -15.70 20.69 -14.62
CA ILE A 288 -16.77 20.85 -15.61
C ILE A 288 -18.11 21.03 -14.88
N PRO A 289 -18.71 22.26 -14.86
CA PRO A 289 -19.88 22.56 -14.02
C PRO A 289 -21.09 21.66 -14.27
N ALA A 290 -21.36 21.32 -15.52
CA ALA A 290 -22.49 20.46 -15.89
C ALA A 290 -22.34 19.02 -15.36
N ILE A 291 -21.11 18.48 -15.37
CA ILE A 291 -20.80 17.17 -14.83
C ILE A 291 -20.84 17.23 -13.30
N LYS A 292 -20.23 18.26 -12.70
CA LYS A 292 -20.22 18.48 -11.24
C LYS A 292 -21.64 18.42 -10.68
N LYS A 293 -22.56 19.23 -11.21
CA LYS A 293 -23.96 19.31 -10.71
C LYS A 293 -24.62 17.94 -10.65
N ARG A 294 -24.49 17.15 -11.72
CA ARG A 294 -25.09 15.81 -11.83
C ARG A 294 -24.42 14.77 -10.93
N MET A 295 -23.08 14.74 -10.91
CA MET A 295 -22.33 13.75 -10.12
C MET A 295 -22.41 14.06 -8.62
N GLN A 296 -22.34 15.31 -8.23
CA GLN A 296 -22.37 15.71 -6.83
C GLN A 296 -23.68 15.29 -6.15
N SER A 297 -24.83 15.41 -6.83
CA SER A 297 -26.11 14.93 -6.31
C SER A 297 -26.06 13.41 -6.06
N LYS A 298 -25.59 12.62 -7.06
CA LYS A 298 -25.50 11.18 -6.91
C LYS A 298 -24.53 10.72 -5.83
N ILE A 299 -23.41 11.41 -5.70
CA ILE A 299 -22.44 11.11 -4.64
C ILE A 299 -23.03 11.45 -3.27
N GLN A 300 -23.84 12.53 -3.18
CA GLN A 300 -24.55 12.84 -1.94
C GLN A 300 -25.51 11.73 -1.54
N ASP A 301 -26.32 11.24 -2.50
CA ASP A 301 -27.22 10.10 -2.25
C ASP A 301 -26.45 8.86 -1.77
N ASP A 302 -25.30 8.55 -2.39
CA ASP A 302 -24.42 7.44 -1.96
C ASP A 302 -23.85 7.65 -0.56
N VAL A 303 -23.45 8.88 -0.21
CA VAL A 303 -22.93 9.24 1.12
C VAL A 303 -24.02 9.11 2.18
N ASP A 304 -25.22 9.66 1.91
CA ASP A 304 -26.33 9.63 2.86
C ASP A 304 -26.80 8.18 3.12
N LEU A 305 -26.81 7.36 2.08
CA LEU A 305 -27.11 5.93 2.20
C LEU A 305 -26.03 5.19 2.99
N GLY A 306 -24.75 5.47 2.72
CA GLY A 306 -23.63 4.87 3.44
C GLY A 306 -23.62 5.24 4.93
N ILE A 307 -24.00 6.48 5.27
CA ILE A 307 -24.16 6.91 6.67
C ILE A 307 -25.35 6.16 7.32
N ALA A 308 -26.48 6.07 6.63
CA ALA A 308 -27.65 5.37 7.15
C ALA A 308 -27.45 3.86 7.36
N GLN A 309 -26.53 3.26 6.62
CA GLN A 309 -26.17 1.84 6.69
C GLN A 309 -24.92 1.58 7.53
N ASP A 310 -24.30 2.61 8.14
CA ASP A 310 -22.99 2.53 8.80
C ASP A 310 -21.88 1.90 7.92
N ASP A 311 -22.01 1.98 6.59
CA ASP A 311 -21.05 1.46 5.61
C ASP A 311 -20.63 2.53 4.58
N LEU A 312 -19.65 3.34 4.96
CA LEU A 312 -19.04 4.34 4.07
C LEU A 312 -17.87 3.80 3.24
N ILE A 313 -17.42 2.57 3.49
CA ILE A 313 -16.22 2.01 2.85
C ILE A 313 -16.33 1.98 1.32
N PRO A 314 -17.43 1.47 0.72
CA PRO A 314 -17.59 1.48 -0.73
C PRO A 314 -17.61 2.90 -1.32
N VAL A 315 -18.21 3.86 -0.61
CA VAL A 315 -18.30 5.25 -1.04
C VAL A 315 -16.93 5.92 -1.01
N LEU A 316 -16.21 5.79 0.10
CA LEU A 316 -14.86 6.33 0.27
C LEU A 316 -13.88 5.79 -0.78
N THR A 317 -13.98 4.51 -1.11
CA THR A 317 -13.12 3.89 -2.13
C THR A 317 -13.53 4.29 -3.55
N LYS A 318 -14.80 4.14 -3.92
CA LYS A 318 -15.26 4.34 -5.30
C LYS A 318 -15.40 5.81 -5.69
N ASN A 319 -15.97 6.63 -4.78
CA ASN A 319 -16.32 8.01 -5.06
C ASN A 319 -15.24 8.99 -4.59
N PHE A 320 -14.33 8.55 -3.70
CA PHE A 320 -13.30 9.42 -3.12
C PHE A 320 -11.88 8.87 -3.24
N ASN A 321 -11.71 7.73 -3.91
CA ASN A 321 -10.41 7.14 -4.25
C ASN A 321 -9.50 6.89 -3.03
N MET A 322 -10.08 6.66 -1.87
CA MET A 322 -9.32 6.36 -0.67
C MET A 322 -9.02 4.87 -0.58
N TRP A 323 -7.79 4.53 -0.27
CA TRP A 323 -7.42 3.18 0.07
C TRP A 323 -7.93 2.84 1.46
N LEU A 324 -8.79 1.84 1.53
CA LEU A 324 -9.41 1.39 2.77
C LEU A 324 -9.42 -0.13 2.78
N GLN A 325 -9.28 -0.69 3.96
CA GLN A 325 -9.51 -2.12 4.13
C GLN A 325 -11.01 -2.37 4.34
N ALA A 326 -11.56 -3.31 3.56
CA ALA A 326 -12.95 -3.70 3.73
C ALA A 326 -13.08 -4.57 4.98
N ALA A 327 -13.29 -3.95 6.13
CA ALA A 327 -13.92 -4.54 7.31
C ALA A 327 -14.05 -3.51 8.43
N ASP A 328 -15.26 -3.25 8.85
CA ASP A 328 -15.56 -2.48 10.08
C ASP A 328 -15.18 -3.28 11.34
N ASP A 329 -14.87 -4.57 11.20
CA ASP A 329 -14.48 -5.49 12.26
C ASP A 329 -12.94 -5.70 12.38
N SER A 330 -12.12 -4.88 11.69
CA SER A 330 -10.67 -4.92 11.87
C SER A 330 -10.29 -4.55 13.29
N TYR A 331 -9.36 -5.31 13.87
CA TYR A 331 -8.84 -5.01 15.19
C TYR A 331 -8.15 -3.64 15.26
N ILE A 332 -7.31 -3.33 14.27
CA ILE A 332 -6.58 -2.07 14.13
C ILE A 332 -6.68 -1.61 12.68
N SER A 333 -6.87 -0.30 12.46
CA SER A 333 -6.82 0.26 11.11
C SER A 333 -5.37 0.43 10.65
N VAL A 334 -5.18 0.43 9.33
CA VAL A 334 -3.87 0.71 8.71
C VAL A 334 -3.32 2.06 9.15
N ASP A 335 -4.17 3.09 9.13
CA ASP A 335 -3.76 4.44 9.46
C ASP A 335 -3.32 4.58 10.93
N ASP A 336 -3.95 3.83 11.84
CA ASP A 336 -3.60 3.88 13.25
C ASP A 336 -2.31 3.13 13.53
N TRP A 337 -2.08 2.00 12.84
CA TRP A 337 -0.82 1.27 12.89
C TRP A 337 0.32 2.13 12.33
N ASP A 338 0.21 2.60 11.09
CA ASP A 338 1.26 3.36 10.40
C ASP A 338 1.65 4.68 11.13
N LYS A 339 0.76 5.27 11.95
CA LYS A 339 1.08 6.46 12.78
C LYS A 339 2.01 6.20 13.96
N THR A 340 2.24 4.95 14.32
CA THR A 340 3.10 4.54 15.44
C THR A 340 4.42 3.90 14.98
N GLU A 341 4.70 3.94 13.67
CA GLU A 341 5.97 3.49 13.09
C GLU A 341 7.11 4.41 13.48
N ILE A 342 8.21 3.83 13.94
CA ILE A 342 9.46 4.51 14.30
C ILE A 342 10.65 3.73 13.75
N ASP A 343 11.83 4.36 13.71
CA ASP A 343 13.07 3.63 13.49
C ASP A 343 13.32 2.64 14.64
N THR A 344 13.96 1.49 14.33
CA THR A 344 14.25 0.47 15.34
C THR A 344 15.12 1.06 16.46
N PRO A 345 14.62 1.09 17.72
CA PRO A 345 15.38 1.62 18.84
C PRO A 345 16.47 0.66 19.30
N ASP A 346 17.43 1.15 20.07
CA ASP A 346 18.38 0.28 20.79
C ASP A 346 17.67 -0.42 21.95
N THR A 347 17.59 -1.74 21.85
CA THR A 347 16.95 -2.62 22.83
C THR A 347 17.96 -3.39 23.69
N THR A 348 19.27 -3.13 23.54
CA THR A 348 20.34 -3.88 24.20
C THR A 348 20.21 -3.81 25.73
N GLY A 349 20.21 -4.98 26.37
CA GLY A 349 20.14 -5.10 27.85
C GLY A 349 18.79 -4.71 28.46
N ARG A 350 17.76 -4.45 27.66
CA ARG A 350 16.41 -4.13 28.16
C ARG A 350 15.64 -5.39 28.54
N ASP A 351 14.66 -5.22 29.41
CA ASP A 351 13.66 -6.26 29.69
C ASP A 351 12.86 -6.55 28.43
N VAL A 352 12.58 -7.82 28.17
CA VAL A 352 11.82 -8.25 26.99
C VAL A 352 10.83 -9.36 27.32
N TYR A 353 9.64 -9.24 26.76
CA TYR A 353 8.61 -10.28 26.75
C TYR A 353 8.51 -10.84 25.34
N ILE A 354 8.75 -12.13 25.19
CA ILE A 354 8.70 -12.80 23.88
C ILE A 354 7.50 -13.74 23.85
N GLY A 355 6.52 -13.45 23.03
CA GLY A 355 5.39 -14.30 22.78
C GLY A 355 5.67 -15.29 21.65
N VAL A 356 5.21 -16.52 21.80
CA VAL A 356 5.38 -17.57 20.79
C VAL A 356 4.02 -18.15 20.41
N ASP A 357 3.81 -18.31 19.11
CA ASP A 357 2.68 -19.02 18.51
C ASP A 357 3.22 -20.09 17.54
N MET A 358 3.05 -21.36 17.89
CA MET A 358 3.60 -22.51 17.16
C MET A 358 2.55 -23.16 16.28
N SER A 359 2.83 -23.27 14.99
CA SER A 359 2.02 -24.03 14.04
C SER A 359 2.74 -25.27 13.53
N LYS A 360 1.98 -26.37 13.33
CA LYS A 360 2.56 -27.63 12.83
C LYS A 360 2.54 -27.79 11.31
N THR A 361 1.61 -27.15 10.59
CA THR A 361 1.41 -27.53 9.17
C THR A 361 1.12 -26.38 8.21
N ASN A 362 0.13 -25.56 8.43
CA ASN A 362 -0.34 -24.58 7.42
C ASN A 362 -0.18 -23.13 7.82
N ASP A 363 -0.28 -22.83 9.10
CA ASP A 363 -0.12 -21.51 9.65
C ASP A 363 1.37 -21.15 9.76
N LEU A 364 1.69 -19.93 10.09
CA LEU A 364 3.06 -19.54 10.39
C LEU A 364 3.38 -19.97 11.83
N THR A 365 4.64 -20.30 12.10
CA THR A 365 5.16 -20.20 13.45
C THR A 365 5.68 -18.77 13.61
N ALA A 366 5.32 -18.10 14.69
CA ALA A 366 5.70 -16.73 14.93
C ALA A 366 6.26 -16.54 16.34
N ILE A 367 7.27 -15.71 16.44
CA ILE A 367 7.68 -15.08 17.68
C ILE A 367 7.49 -13.57 17.54
N SER A 368 6.97 -12.95 18.59
CA SER A 368 6.84 -11.49 18.65
C SER A 368 7.31 -11.02 20.01
N TRP A 369 7.95 -9.87 20.06
CA TRP A 369 8.49 -9.36 21.31
C TRP A 369 8.00 -7.98 21.63
N VAL A 370 7.92 -7.72 22.91
CA VAL A 370 7.56 -6.44 23.51
C VAL A 370 8.71 -5.99 24.40
N VAL A 371 9.29 -4.84 24.07
CA VAL A 371 10.36 -4.22 24.85
C VAL A 371 9.85 -2.90 25.44
N PRO A 372 9.72 -2.78 26.77
CA PRO A 372 9.38 -1.52 27.40
C PRO A 372 10.53 -0.53 27.31
N ILE A 373 10.29 0.64 26.70
CA ILE A 373 11.31 1.70 26.51
C ILE A 373 10.65 3.07 26.73
N ASP A 374 11.15 3.84 27.69
CA ASP A 374 10.80 5.25 27.91
C ASP A 374 9.28 5.52 27.95
N GLY A 375 8.57 4.70 28.73
CA GLY A 375 7.11 4.80 28.89
C GLY A 375 6.29 4.29 27.70
N ARG A 376 6.94 3.65 26.70
CA ARG A 376 6.31 3.03 25.53
C ARG A 376 6.69 1.57 25.41
N PHE A 377 5.94 0.82 24.62
CA PHE A 377 6.22 -0.56 24.28
C PHE A 377 6.64 -0.63 22.80
N TYR A 378 7.91 -0.92 22.55
CA TYR A 378 8.38 -1.25 21.22
C TYR A 378 8.06 -2.71 20.91
N VAL A 379 7.47 -2.96 19.72
CA VAL A 379 7.06 -4.30 19.30
C VAL A 379 7.63 -4.64 17.93
N ASP A 380 8.02 -5.92 17.75
CA ASP A 380 8.49 -6.44 16.49
C ASP A 380 8.28 -7.98 16.45
N SER A 381 8.49 -8.63 15.31
CA SER A 381 8.26 -10.07 15.15
C SER A 381 9.17 -10.71 14.12
N HIS A 382 9.31 -12.04 14.21
CA HIS A 382 9.88 -12.89 13.18
C HIS A 382 9.03 -14.17 13.02
N SER A 383 8.91 -14.68 11.80
CA SER A 383 8.06 -15.83 11.53
C SER A 383 8.76 -16.91 10.70
N TRP A 384 8.30 -18.15 10.81
CA TRP A 384 8.72 -19.27 9.97
C TRP A 384 7.60 -19.68 9.03
N VAL A 385 7.99 -19.93 7.78
CA VAL A 385 7.07 -20.23 6.69
C VAL A 385 7.26 -21.68 6.24
N GLY A 386 6.30 -22.54 6.55
CA GLY A 386 6.27 -23.90 6.02
C GLY A 386 5.93 -23.94 4.53
N THR A 387 6.54 -24.88 3.80
CA THR A 387 6.40 -25.01 2.33
C THR A 387 5.80 -26.34 1.88
N LYS A 388 5.23 -27.14 2.78
CA LYS A 388 4.71 -28.48 2.53
C LYS A 388 3.78 -28.59 1.30
N TYR A 389 3.02 -27.54 1.01
CA TYR A 389 2.08 -27.50 -0.13
C TYR A 389 2.54 -26.55 -1.25
N GLY A 390 3.82 -26.17 -1.26
CA GLY A 390 4.43 -25.27 -2.22
C GLY A 390 4.36 -23.79 -1.81
N LEU A 391 5.52 -23.12 -1.84
CA LEU A 391 5.66 -21.72 -1.43
C LEU A 391 4.85 -20.78 -2.32
N ASP A 392 4.85 -20.96 -3.64
CA ASP A 392 4.11 -20.10 -4.56
C ASP A 392 2.60 -20.17 -4.33
N ARG A 393 2.10 -21.38 -4.05
CA ARG A 393 0.71 -21.58 -3.67
C ARG A 393 0.39 -20.84 -2.37
N LYS A 394 1.28 -20.93 -1.36
CA LYS A 394 1.11 -20.28 -0.07
C LYS A 394 1.11 -18.76 -0.22
N ILE A 395 2.06 -18.17 -0.95
CA ILE A 395 2.11 -16.75 -1.28
C ILE A 395 0.79 -16.28 -1.92
N LYS A 396 0.28 -17.07 -2.89
CA LYS A 396 -0.97 -16.75 -3.57
C LYS A 396 -2.20 -16.80 -2.65
N LEU A 397 -2.25 -17.79 -1.77
CA LEU A 397 -3.38 -18.00 -0.85
C LEU A 397 -3.38 -16.98 0.29
N ASP A 398 -2.23 -16.77 0.89
CA ASP A 398 -2.09 -15.87 2.04
C ASP A 398 -2.05 -14.39 1.61
N GLY A 399 -1.74 -14.10 0.34
CA GLY A 399 -1.66 -12.73 -0.19
C GLY A 399 -0.43 -11.96 0.31
N PHE A 400 0.59 -12.64 0.84
CA PHE A 400 1.82 -12.03 1.33
C PHE A 400 3.04 -12.62 0.62
N ASN A 401 3.96 -11.78 0.16
CA ASN A 401 5.19 -12.21 -0.52
C ASN A 401 6.28 -12.59 0.47
N TYR A 402 6.29 -13.86 0.90
CA TYR A 402 7.26 -14.36 1.88
C TYR A 402 8.72 -14.29 1.40
N ARG A 403 9.00 -14.40 0.08
CA ARG A 403 10.36 -14.22 -0.44
C ARG A 403 10.87 -12.79 -0.23
N ALA A 404 9.99 -11.81 -0.36
CA ALA A 404 10.33 -10.43 -0.06
C ALA A 404 10.46 -10.19 1.44
N GLY A 405 9.59 -10.82 2.27
CA GLY A 405 9.68 -10.79 3.73
C GLY A 405 11.00 -11.39 4.24
N GLU A 406 11.44 -12.52 3.69
CA GLU A 406 12.71 -13.15 4.04
C GLU A 406 13.91 -12.24 3.73
N LYS A 407 13.91 -11.58 2.56
CA LYS A 407 14.96 -10.60 2.20
C LYS A 407 15.02 -9.40 3.14
N ARG A 408 13.90 -9.02 3.76
CA ARG A 408 13.84 -7.95 4.77
C ARG A 408 14.14 -8.44 6.19
N GLY A 409 14.31 -9.76 6.40
CA GLY A 409 14.56 -10.35 7.71
C GLY A 409 13.30 -10.56 8.57
N GLU A 410 12.11 -10.45 7.99
CA GLU A 410 10.81 -10.58 8.68
C GLU A 410 10.37 -12.03 8.88
N CYS A 411 10.87 -12.94 8.05
CA CYS A 411 10.60 -14.36 8.16
C CYS A 411 11.74 -15.22 7.64
N THR A 412 11.69 -16.51 7.97
CA THR A 412 12.55 -17.57 7.44
C THR A 412 11.68 -18.59 6.71
N ILE A 413 11.98 -18.88 5.46
CA ILE A 413 11.32 -19.93 4.70
C ILE A 413 12.05 -21.24 4.98
N THR A 414 11.30 -22.28 5.39
CA THR A 414 11.92 -23.58 5.70
C THR A 414 12.67 -24.16 4.50
N THR A 415 13.87 -24.67 4.76
CA THR A 415 14.71 -25.35 3.77
C THR A 415 14.57 -26.87 3.82
N LEU A 416 13.79 -27.41 4.79
CA LEU A 416 13.55 -28.84 4.90
C LEU A 416 12.75 -29.34 3.70
N GLU A 417 13.16 -30.47 3.11
CA GLU A 417 12.46 -31.11 1.99
C GLU A 417 11.01 -31.49 2.36
N SER A 418 10.76 -31.81 3.63
CA SER A 418 9.41 -32.07 4.15
C SER A 418 8.50 -30.85 4.12
N GLY A 419 9.06 -29.63 3.97
CA GLY A 419 8.35 -28.37 4.03
C GLY A 419 7.77 -28.02 5.40
N VAL A 420 8.18 -28.72 6.46
CA VAL A 420 7.76 -28.49 7.85
C VAL A 420 8.69 -27.47 8.50
N ILE A 421 8.21 -26.74 9.49
CA ILE A 421 9.03 -25.80 10.27
C ILE A 421 9.81 -26.60 11.32
N ASP A 422 11.13 -26.37 11.37
CA ASP A 422 12.00 -27.00 12.35
C ASP A 422 11.98 -26.25 13.68
N ALA A 423 11.66 -26.95 14.76
CA ALA A 423 11.69 -26.38 16.10
C ALA A 423 13.11 -26.03 16.58
N ASP A 424 14.15 -26.67 16.02
CA ASP A 424 15.54 -26.32 16.30
C ASP A 424 15.94 -24.98 15.69
N ASP A 425 15.44 -24.66 14.50
CA ASP A 425 15.66 -23.35 13.89
C ASP A 425 15.01 -22.24 14.71
N VAL A 426 13.77 -22.45 15.16
CA VAL A 426 13.06 -21.50 16.03
C VAL A 426 13.80 -21.28 17.34
N PHE A 427 14.21 -22.37 18.01
CA PHE A 427 14.98 -22.29 19.24
C PHE A 427 16.32 -21.57 19.05
N SER A 428 17.07 -21.91 18.00
CA SER A 428 18.35 -21.30 17.68
C SER A 428 18.21 -19.80 17.41
N TYR A 429 17.15 -19.39 16.72
CA TYR A 429 16.86 -17.99 16.48
C TYR A 429 16.57 -17.23 17.79
N LEU A 430 15.75 -17.79 18.68
CA LEU A 430 15.46 -17.20 20.00
C LEU A 430 16.76 -16.98 20.81
N VAL A 431 17.65 -17.97 20.83
CA VAL A 431 18.93 -17.86 21.54
C VAL A 431 19.82 -16.80 20.90
N ASN A 432 19.94 -16.79 19.57
CA ASN A 432 20.75 -15.82 18.85
C ASN A 432 20.23 -14.38 19.03
N LEU A 433 18.91 -14.20 18.95
CA LEU A 433 18.27 -12.89 19.14
C LEU A 433 18.51 -12.38 20.57
N SER A 434 18.35 -13.24 21.58
CA SER A 434 18.57 -12.88 22.98
C SER A 434 20.03 -12.57 23.27
N ASN A 435 20.97 -13.36 22.73
CA ASN A 435 22.39 -13.11 22.90
C ASN A 435 22.84 -11.81 22.21
N LYS A 436 22.37 -11.56 20.99
CA LYS A 436 22.68 -10.35 20.23
C LYS A 436 22.28 -9.08 20.99
N ASN A 437 21.12 -9.11 21.64
CA ASN A 437 20.59 -7.97 22.38
C ASN A 437 20.89 -8.01 23.89
N HIS A 438 21.63 -8.98 24.36
CA HIS A 438 21.90 -9.20 25.81
C HIS A 438 20.62 -9.31 26.64
N TRP A 439 19.58 -9.97 26.11
CA TRP A 439 18.29 -10.14 26.79
C TRP A 439 18.28 -11.34 27.72
N LYS A 440 17.50 -11.17 28.82
CA LYS A 440 17.01 -12.27 29.64
C LYS A 440 15.51 -12.35 29.46
N PRO A 441 15.02 -13.07 28.43
CA PRO A 441 13.63 -12.96 28.02
C PRO A 441 12.69 -13.65 29.01
N ILE A 442 11.48 -13.08 29.11
CA ILE A 442 10.30 -13.75 29.64
C ILE A 442 9.57 -14.35 28.44
N ILE A 443 9.56 -15.68 28.33
CA ILE A 443 8.92 -16.39 27.22
C ILE A 443 7.46 -16.67 27.55
N CYS A 444 6.55 -16.09 26.77
CA CYS A 444 5.11 -16.19 26.92
C CYS A 444 4.55 -17.10 25.82
N TYR A 445 4.06 -18.27 26.17
CA TYR A 445 3.71 -19.31 25.21
C TYR A 445 2.34 -19.92 25.42
N ASP A 446 1.71 -20.37 24.30
CA ASP A 446 0.56 -21.27 24.37
C ASP A 446 1.04 -22.70 24.70
N PRO A 447 0.57 -23.33 25.76
CA PRO A 447 0.94 -24.70 26.13
C PRO A 447 0.67 -25.72 25.00
N TYR A 448 -0.24 -25.41 24.11
CA TYR A 448 -0.69 -26.32 23.05
C TYR A 448 0.34 -26.48 21.97
N ASN A 449 1.26 -26.92 21.67
CA ASN A 449 2.28 -27.10 20.63
C ASN A 449 3.69 -26.62 21.00
N PHE A 450 3.94 -26.19 22.23
CA PHE A 450 5.22 -25.60 22.63
C PHE A 450 6.20 -26.63 23.28
N ASN A 451 5.76 -27.86 23.54
CA ASN A 451 6.51 -28.85 24.35
C ASN A 451 7.95 -29.10 23.88
N ASP A 452 8.19 -29.16 22.56
CA ASP A 452 9.52 -29.45 22.01
C ASP A 452 10.51 -28.30 22.31
N ILE A 453 10.08 -27.04 22.18
CA ILE A 453 10.89 -25.86 22.49
C ILE A 453 11.00 -25.68 23.99
N LEU A 454 9.93 -25.89 24.76
CA LEU A 454 9.91 -25.80 26.22
C LEU A 454 11.01 -26.68 26.83
N THR A 455 11.08 -27.96 26.46
CA THR A 455 12.10 -28.90 26.95
C THR A 455 13.53 -28.44 26.61
N LYS A 456 13.73 -27.80 25.45
CA LYS A 456 15.04 -27.27 25.06
C LYS A 456 15.43 -26.04 25.90
N ILE A 457 14.48 -25.12 26.14
CA ILE A 457 14.71 -23.93 26.97
C ILE A 457 15.04 -24.36 28.40
N GLU A 458 14.24 -25.22 29.02
CA GLU A 458 14.46 -25.72 30.38
C GLU A 458 15.86 -26.34 30.58
N LYS A 459 16.34 -27.06 29.57
CA LYS A 459 17.66 -27.72 29.61
C LYS A 459 18.84 -26.79 29.31
N ARG A 460 18.69 -25.89 28.34
CA ARG A 460 19.83 -25.12 27.80
C ARG A 460 19.83 -23.67 28.27
N MET A 461 18.68 -23.13 28.65
CA MET A 461 18.50 -21.72 29.04
C MET A 461 17.72 -21.59 30.37
N PRO A 462 18.17 -22.23 31.46
CA PRO A 462 17.42 -22.33 32.72
C PRO A 462 17.24 -20.98 33.42
N SER A 463 17.91 -19.92 32.97
CA SER A 463 17.77 -18.56 33.49
C SER A 463 16.62 -17.76 32.85
N TRP A 464 15.96 -18.33 31.83
CA TRP A 464 14.83 -17.66 31.20
C TRP A 464 13.55 -17.91 31.98
N ASP A 465 12.69 -16.89 32.10
CA ASP A 465 11.38 -17.04 32.74
C ASP A 465 10.38 -17.56 31.71
N LEU A 466 9.60 -18.56 32.10
CA LEU A 466 8.62 -19.25 31.24
C LEU A 466 7.21 -19.04 31.76
N ARG A 467 6.34 -18.41 30.99
CA ARG A 467 4.98 -18.08 31.36
C ARG A 467 3.97 -18.62 30.36
N ALA A 468 3.13 -19.57 30.82
CA ALA A 468 2.06 -20.11 30.01
C ALA A 468 0.90 -19.11 29.88
N VAL A 469 0.40 -18.94 28.64
CA VAL A 469 -0.75 -18.11 28.31
C VAL A 469 -1.90 -19.00 27.86
N ARG A 470 -2.96 -19.08 28.65
CA ARG A 470 -4.19 -19.78 28.26
C ARG A 470 -4.88 -19.00 27.13
N GLN A 471 -5.18 -19.71 26.05
CA GLN A 471 -5.90 -19.13 24.92
C GLN A 471 -7.38 -18.93 25.24
N GLY A 472 -7.98 -17.92 24.63
CA GLY A 472 -9.39 -17.58 24.76
C GLY A 472 -9.64 -16.20 25.39
N SER A 473 -10.85 -15.71 25.20
CA SER A 473 -11.28 -14.37 25.61
C SER A 473 -11.14 -14.10 27.11
N LEU A 474 -11.27 -15.11 27.97
CA LEU A 474 -11.09 -14.92 29.41
C LEU A 474 -9.70 -14.36 29.77
N THR A 475 -8.65 -14.81 29.09
CA THR A 475 -7.26 -14.35 29.32
C THR A 475 -6.91 -13.14 28.43
N LEU A 476 -7.36 -13.17 27.16
CA LEU A 476 -6.90 -12.24 26.15
C LEU A 476 -7.76 -10.96 26.02
N ASN A 477 -8.94 -10.89 26.65
CA ASN A 477 -9.82 -9.73 26.53
C ASN A 477 -9.14 -8.42 26.96
N VAL A 478 -8.60 -8.38 28.17
CA VAL A 478 -7.97 -7.16 28.71
C VAL A 478 -6.74 -6.78 27.91
N PRO A 479 -5.76 -7.68 27.66
CA PRO A 479 -4.61 -7.38 26.81
C PRO A 479 -4.99 -6.87 25.41
N THR A 480 -5.97 -7.48 24.77
CA THR A 480 -6.42 -7.09 23.42
C THR A 480 -6.99 -5.66 23.42
N ARG A 481 -7.82 -5.29 24.40
CA ARG A 481 -8.37 -3.93 24.51
C ARG A 481 -7.29 -2.91 24.84
N GLU A 482 -6.48 -3.17 25.87
CA GLU A 482 -5.42 -2.26 26.31
C GLU A 482 -4.35 -2.04 25.25
N PHE A 483 -3.97 -3.08 24.48
CA PHE A 483 -3.02 -2.92 23.39
C PHE A 483 -3.55 -1.93 22.35
N ARG A 484 -4.81 -2.05 21.94
CA ARG A 484 -5.43 -1.14 20.97
C ARG A 484 -5.52 0.29 21.53
N ASP A 485 -5.91 0.44 22.78
CA ASP A 485 -6.00 1.76 23.41
C ASP A 485 -4.62 2.42 23.55
N ASN A 486 -3.60 1.65 23.91
CA ASN A 486 -2.21 2.11 23.98
C ASN A 486 -1.63 2.42 22.59
N LEU A 487 -2.05 1.73 21.53
CA LEU A 487 -1.70 2.09 20.16
C LEU A 487 -2.28 3.47 19.79
N PHE A 488 -3.55 3.72 20.08
CA PHE A 488 -4.19 5.01 19.84
C PHE A 488 -3.55 6.15 20.63
N GLN A 489 -3.03 5.86 21.82
CA GLN A 489 -2.27 6.80 22.66
C GLN A 489 -0.80 6.92 22.23
N LYS A 490 -0.36 6.23 21.16
CA LYS A 490 1.04 6.16 20.69
C LYS A 490 2.02 5.62 21.74
N LYS A 491 1.54 4.80 22.65
CA LYS A 491 2.35 4.06 23.63
C LYS A 491 2.86 2.74 23.06
N ILE A 492 2.19 2.17 22.05
CA ILE A 492 2.71 1.07 21.23
C ILE A 492 3.43 1.69 20.03
N VAL A 493 4.68 1.28 19.79
CA VAL A 493 5.49 1.72 18.65
C VAL A 493 6.17 0.51 18.01
N HIS A 494 6.41 0.56 16.72
CA HIS A 494 6.98 -0.56 15.93
C HIS A 494 7.85 -0.03 14.79
N ASN A 495 8.67 -0.90 14.20
CA ASN A 495 9.42 -0.63 12.96
C ASN A 495 8.61 -0.97 11.71
N ASP A 496 9.22 -0.79 10.51
CA ASP A 496 8.63 -1.14 9.20
C ASP A 496 8.64 -2.67 8.95
N ASN A 497 8.13 -3.48 9.89
CA ASN A 497 7.94 -4.92 9.69
C ASN A 497 6.62 -5.17 8.95
N GLN A 498 6.71 -5.46 7.66
CA GLN A 498 5.54 -5.63 6.80
C GLN A 498 4.74 -6.91 7.11
N LEU A 499 5.38 -7.97 7.62
CA LEU A 499 4.67 -9.20 8.00
C LEU A 499 3.89 -9.01 9.31
N LEU A 500 4.46 -8.32 10.29
CA LEU A 500 3.75 -7.95 11.52
C LEU A 500 2.58 -7.01 11.19
N ARG A 501 2.83 -5.98 10.37
CA ARG A 501 1.79 -5.07 9.87
C ARG A 501 0.65 -5.82 9.19
N TYR A 502 0.98 -6.72 8.26
CA TYR A 502 0.01 -7.59 7.59
C TYR A 502 -0.85 -8.37 8.59
N SER A 503 -0.22 -8.97 9.59
CA SER A 503 -0.88 -9.76 10.63
C SER A 503 -1.84 -8.94 11.48
N MET A 504 -1.41 -7.78 11.96
CA MET A 504 -2.22 -6.88 12.80
C MET A 504 -3.46 -6.34 12.06
N ILE A 505 -3.28 -5.99 10.79
CA ILE A 505 -4.36 -5.46 9.95
C ILE A 505 -5.40 -6.55 9.58
N ASN A 506 -4.97 -7.80 9.43
CA ASN A 506 -5.84 -8.93 9.13
C ASN A 506 -6.55 -9.52 10.36
N ALA A 507 -6.11 -9.16 11.56
CA ALA A 507 -6.76 -9.59 12.78
C ALA A 507 -8.16 -8.96 12.92
N ARG A 508 -9.13 -9.75 13.38
CA ARG A 508 -10.50 -9.36 13.67
C ARG A 508 -10.81 -9.58 15.14
N ILE A 509 -11.72 -8.80 15.66
CA ILE A 509 -12.25 -9.03 16.99
C ILE A 509 -13.29 -10.14 16.93
N LYS A 510 -13.07 -11.17 17.73
CA LYS A 510 -14.14 -12.10 18.12
C LYS A 510 -14.60 -11.70 19.51
N GLU A 511 -15.85 -11.36 19.65
CA GLU A 511 -16.49 -11.08 20.92
C GLU A 511 -17.34 -12.28 21.35
N ASP A 512 -17.19 -12.70 22.58
CA ASP A 512 -18.02 -13.71 23.22
C ASP A 512 -18.39 -13.25 24.65
N ASN A 513 -19.06 -14.10 25.42
CA ASN A 513 -19.53 -13.76 26.77
C ASN A 513 -18.40 -13.35 27.74
N ASN A 514 -17.15 -13.70 27.46
CA ASN A 514 -15.97 -13.38 28.28
C ASN A 514 -15.18 -12.19 27.72
N GLY A 515 -15.57 -11.64 26.55
CA GLY A 515 -14.98 -10.45 25.94
C GLY A 515 -14.26 -10.72 24.62
N TRP A 516 -13.20 -9.96 24.35
CA TRP A 516 -12.51 -9.92 23.07
C TRP A 516 -11.33 -10.89 22.99
N GLN A 517 -11.17 -11.49 21.82
CA GLN A 517 -9.93 -12.14 21.40
C GLN A 517 -9.71 -11.91 19.91
N LEU A 518 -8.47 -12.02 19.44
CA LEU A 518 -8.17 -11.94 18.01
C LEU A 518 -8.55 -13.24 17.31
N GLN A 519 -9.09 -13.11 16.09
CA GLN A 519 -9.36 -14.23 15.20
C GLN A 519 -9.06 -13.87 13.74
N LYS A 520 -8.92 -14.88 12.89
CA LYS A 520 -8.93 -14.72 11.42
C LYS A 520 -10.32 -14.26 10.98
N LYS A 521 -10.41 -13.60 9.81
CA LYS A 521 -11.66 -13.08 9.24
C LYS A 521 -12.80 -14.12 9.23
N ASP A 522 -12.47 -15.33 8.85
CA ASP A 522 -13.32 -16.52 8.97
C ASP A 522 -12.44 -17.77 9.12
N ARG A 523 -13.03 -18.91 9.49
CA ARG A 523 -12.28 -20.17 9.70
C ARG A 523 -11.56 -20.68 8.45
N ASN A 524 -12.05 -20.33 7.27
CA ASN A 524 -11.48 -20.71 5.98
C ASN A 524 -10.61 -19.58 5.38
N SER A 525 -10.43 -18.47 6.10
CA SER A 525 -9.58 -17.36 5.67
C SER A 525 -8.11 -17.78 5.62
N ASN A 526 -7.46 -17.45 4.53
CA ASN A 526 -6.02 -17.62 4.35
C ASN A 526 -5.21 -16.47 4.96
N SER A 527 -5.87 -15.48 5.56
CA SER A 527 -5.20 -14.37 6.26
C SER A 527 -4.45 -14.88 7.49
N ARG A 528 -3.16 -14.59 7.58
CA ARG A 528 -2.31 -15.02 8.70
C ARG A 528 -2.32 -13.95 9.78
N ILE A 529 -2.60 -14.37 11.02
CA ILE A 529 -2.56 -13.50 12.21
C ILE A 529 -1.59 -14.01 13.27
N ASP A 530 -0.78 -15.01 12.94
CA ASP A 530 0.10 -15.70 13.86
C ASP A 530 1.11 -14.72 14.55
N PRO A 531 1.76 -13.75 13.86
CA PRO A 531 2.54 -12.69 14.52
C PRO A 531 1.74 -11.86 15.52
N ALA A 532 0.48 -11.52 15.21
CA ALA A 532 -0.39 -10.77 16.12
C ALA A 532 -0.80 -11.63 17.34
N ALA A 533 -1.05 -12.92 17.15
CA ALA A 533 -1.35 -13.85 18.24
C ALA A 533 -0.16 -14.01 19.18
N ALA A 534 1.04 -14.22 18.62
CA ALA A 534 2.28 -14.26 19.39
C ALA A 534 2.51 -12.95 20.16
N LEU A 535 2.24 -11.80 19.53
CA LEU A 535 2.36 -10.49 20.17
C LEU A 535 1.39 -10.34 21.37
N MET A 536 0.16 -10.81 21.22
CA MET A 536 -0.79 -10.80 22.35
C MET A 536 -0.34 -11.70 23.51
N ASN A 537 0.28 -12.86 23.22
CA ASN A 537 0.86 -13.70 24.27
C ASN A 537 1.95 -12.96 25.07
N ALA A 538 2.83 -12.20 24.42
CA ALA A 538 3.82 -11.36 25.11
C ALA A 538 3.15 -10.24 25.90
N TYR A 539 2.16 -9.60 25.32
CA TYR A 539 1.53 -8.40 25.89
C TYR A 539 0.69 -8.72 27.14
N VAL A 540 0.21 -9.96 27.29
CA VAL A 540 -0.47 -10.40 28.54
C VAL A 540 0.32 -10.02 29.79
N PHE A 541 1.64 -10.19 29.75
CA PHE A 541 2.53 -9.90 30.88
C PHE A 541 3.27 -8.57 30.76
N ALA A 542 3.54 -8.10 29.56
CA ALA A 542 4.25 -6.84 29.33
C ALA A 542 3.45 -5.62 29.78
N ARG A 543 2.13 -5.65 29.66
CA ARG A 543 1.22 -4.50 29.86
C ARG A 543 1.34 -3.84 31.24
N SER A 544 1.63 -4.62 32.29
CA SER A 544 1.76 -4.12 33.67
C SER A 544 3.16 -3.59 34.01
N TYR A 545 4.12 -3.67 33.09
CA TYR A 545 5.54 -3.36 33.36
C TYR A 545 5.75 -2.00 34.02
N PHE A 546 5.20 -0.93 33.45
CA PHE A 546 5.40 0.42 33.99
C PHE A 546 4.67 0.63 35.32
N ASP A 547 3.46 0.08 35.49
CA ASP A 547 2.71 0.14 36.73
C ASP A 547 3.43 -0.59 37.86
N ASP A 548 4.04 -1.75 37.58
CA ASP A 548 4.76 -2.54 38.54
C ASP A 548 6.11 -1.87 38.92
N GLN A 549 6.76 -1.20 38.00
CA GLN A 549 7.95 -0.36 38.31
C GLN A 549 7.58 0.82 39.20
N GLU A 550 6.48 1.53 38.94
CA GLU A 550 6.04 2.65 39.74
C GLU A 550 5.67 2.21 41.18
N LYS A 551 4.95 1.09 41.30
CA LYS A 551 4.67 0.47 42.62
C LYS A 551 5.94 0.09 43.37
N SER A 552 6.90 -0.54 42.66
CA SER A 552 8.18 -0.92 43.28
C SER A 552 8.99 0.30 43.74
N LYS A 553 8.98 1.38 42.96
CA LYS A 553 9.61 2.64 43.34
C LYS A 553 8.95 3.25 44.55
N THR A 554 7.63 3.34 44.58
CA THR A 554 6.84 3.86 45.70
C THR A 554 7.09 3.06 46.98
N LEU A 555 7.16 1.72 46.89
CA LEU A 555 7.51 0.85 48.00
C LEU A 555 8.94 1.10 48.51
N ASN A 556 9.92 1.19 47.59
CA ASN A 556 11.30 1.47 47.97
C ASN A 556 11.46 2.85 48.60
N ASP A 557 10.76 3.87 48.06
CA ASP A 557 10.73 5.22 48.66
C ASP A 557 10.11 5.19 50.07
N PHE A 558 9.03 4.42 50.27
CA PHE A 558 8.42 4.22 51.59
C PHE A 558 9.38 3.55 52.58
N TYR A 559 10.00 2.42 52.20
CA TYR A 559 10.96 1.71 53.05
C TYR A 559 12.26 2.47 53.30
N SER A 560 12.59 3.44 52.47
CA SER A 560 13.76 4.32 52.62
C SER A 560 13.40 5.63 53.31
N SER A 561 12.13 5.87 53.64
CA SER A 561 11.70 7.11 54.27
C SER A 561 12.23 7.23 55.70
N PRO A 562 12.56 8.45 56.19
CA PRO A 562 13.01 8.67 57.56
C PRO A 562 12.02 8.15 58.59
N GLU A 563 10.72 8.29 58.34
CA GLU A 563 9.65 7.84 59.22
C GLU A 563 9.65 6.31 59.37
N PHE A 564 9.79 5.55 58.28
CA PHE A 564 9.85 4.10 58.33
C PHE A 564 11.12 3.60 59.00
N LEU A 565 12.27 4.21 58.68
CA LEU A 565 13.56 3.86 59.33
C LEU A 565 13.53 4.11 60.83
N GLN A 566 12.93 5.24 61.27
CA GLN A 566 12.75 5.55 62.69
C GLN A 566 11.79 4.55 63.35
N TRP A 567 10.68 4.22 62.72
CA TRP A 567 9.75 3.20 63.21
C TRP A 567 10.43 1.83 63.36
N LYS A 568 11.24 1.43 62.37
CA LYS A 568 11.99 0.16 62.39
C LYS A 568 12.98 0.12 63.57
N VAL A 569 13.71 1.22 63.83
CA VAL A 569 14.63 1.32 64.94
C VAL A 569 13.92 1.23 66.29
N VAL A 570 12.79 1.94 66.46
CA VAL A 570 11.95 1.89 67.68
C VAL A 570 11.42 0.49 67.91
N ARG A 571 10.98 -0.20 66.87
CA ARG A 571 10.46 -1.58 66.97
C ARG A 571 11.56 -2.56 67.40
N LEU A 572 12.76 -2.46 66.79
CA LEU A 572 13.90 -3.28 67.19
C LEU A 572 14.31 -3.05 68.65
N ILE A 573 14.30 -1.81 69.12
CA ILE A 573 14.61 -1.50 70.53
C ILE A 573 13.58 -2.16 71.45
N ASN A 574 12.28 -2.11 71.11
CA ASN A 574 11.21 -2.71 71.91
C ASN A 574 11.20 -4.25 71.91
N GLU A 575 11.85 -4.92 70.93
CA GLU A 575 11.98 -6.37 70.88
C GLU A 575 13.21 -6.89 71.66
N PHE A 576 14.14 -6.00 72.04
CA PHE A 576 15.37 -6.33 72.80
C PHE A 576 15.33 -5.79 74.26
N VAL A 577 14.28 -5.09 74.69
CA VAL A 577 14.00 -4.69 76.05
C VAL A 577 12.85 -5.53 76.58
#